data_3b85412288dda246052ba95bc5be6c0c
#
_entry.id   3b85412288dda246052ba95bc5be6c0c
#
_cell.length_a   1.000
_cell.length_b   1.000
_cell.length_c   1.000
_cell.angle_alpha   90.00
_cell.angle_beta   90.00
_cell.angle_gamma   90.00
#
_symmetry.space_group_name_H-M   'P 1'
#
loop_
_entity.id
_entity.type
_entity.pdbx_description
1 polymer ?
#
loop_
_entity_poly.entity_id
_entity_poly.type
_entity_poly.pdbx_seq_one_letter_code
_entity_poly.pdbx_strand_id
1 'polypeptide(L)'
;MSEQNTPVEPPTNHAIEFTIQGKWAHFRRIDTTTTKQSYRVIPPTTAMGLIAGMLGYSRDSYYETFAKSNAAFSIIVEESVDPFQLSKLDLNTSSGDFESGRGKGVLKNLISRESTLGDRQQRLYEYLRNPVYRIVTAI
;
A
#
# COMPACT_ATOMS: atom_id res chain seq x y z
N MET A 1 24.81 -32.01 -1.89
CA MET A 1 25.36 -30.91 -1.09
C MET A 1 24.14 -30.12 -0.61
N SER A 2 23.78 -30.34 0.64
CA SER A 2 22.62 -29.63 1.26
C SER A 2 23.14 -28.28 1.75
N GLU A 3 22.72 -27.22 1.09
CA GLU A 3 22.89 -25.87 1.63
C GLU A 3 22.09 -25.78 2.94
N GLN A 4 22.82 -25.73 4.05
CA GLN A 4 22.27 -25.43 5.35
C GLN A 4 21.76 -23.99 5.30
N ASN A 5 20.46 -23.85 5.23
CA ASN A 5 19.77 -22.58 5.39
C ASN A 5 19.90 -22.15 6.86
N THR A 6 21.06 -21.59 7.21
CA THR A 6 21.30 -21.03 8.53
C THR A 6 20.36 -19.83 8.69
N PRO A 7 19.52 -19.78 9.71
CA PRO A 7 18.73 -18.58 9.97
C PRO A 7 19.69 -17.42 10.19
N VAL A 8 19.57 -16.38 9.37
CA VAL A 8 20.32 -15.14 9.58
C VAL A 8 19.76 -14.52 10.86
N GLU A 9 20.55 -14.53 11.93
CA GLU A 9 20.19 -13.80 13.15
C GLU A 9 20.07 -12.30 12.79
N PRO A 10 18.98 -11.65 13.19
CA PRO A 10 18.81 -10.22 12.94
C PRO A 10 19.92 -9.45 13.67
N PRO A 11 20.55 -8.47 13.02
CA PRO A 11 21.73 -7.79 13.54
C PRO A 11 21.45 -6.82 14.69
N THR A 12 20.31 -6.87 15.35
CA THR A 12 19.87 -5.79 16.21
C THR A 12 19.64 -6.17 17.65
N ASN A 13 20.12 -5.29 18.53
CA ASN A 13 19.83 -5.31 19.96
C ASN A 13 18.48 -4.63 20.28
N HIS A 14 17.79 -4.04 19.30
CA HIS A 14 16.58 -3.26 19.53
C HIS A 14 15.50 -3.62 18.52
N ALA A 15 14.30 -3.90 19.04
CA ALA A 15 13.10 -4.07 18.24
C ALA A 15 12.09 -2.98 18.61
N ILE A 16 11.40 -2.46 17.62
CA ILE A 16 10.30 -1.51 17.79
C ILE A 16 9.00 -2.24 17.50
N GLU A 17 8.05 -2.12 18.42
CA GLU A 17 6.69 -2.63 18.24
C GLU A 17 5.72 -1.45 18.21
N PHE A 18 4.79 -1.47 17.25
CA PHE A 18 3.74 -0.47 17.12
C PHE A 18 2.51 -1.04 16.43
N THR A 19 1.37 -0.40 16.67
CA THR A 19 0.09 -0.78 16.08
C THR A 19 -0.31 0.22 15.01
N ILE A 20 -0.74 -0.30 13.87
CA ILE A 20 -1.35 0.47 12.79
C ILE A 20 -2.83 0.12 12.75
N GLN A 21 -3.67 1.14 12.80
CA GLN A 21 -5.10 1.00 12.67
C GLN A 21 -5.66 2.02 11.68
N GLY A 22 -6.72 1.65 11.00
CA GLY A 22 -7.38 2.53 10.05
C GLY A 22 -8.85 2.19 9.92
N LYS A 23 -9.64 3.17 9.46
CA LYS A 23 -11.03 2.93 9.16
C LYS A 23 -11.18 2.01 7.94
N TRP A 24 -10.34 2.21 6.94
CA TRP A 24 -10.28 1.41 5.72
C TRP A 24 -8.83 1.22 5.27
N ALA A 25 -8.54 0.05 4.66
CA ALA A 25 -7.30 -0.21 3.97
C ALA A 25 -7.53 -0.93 2.65
N HIS A 26 -6.57 -0.79 1.73
CA HIS A 26 -6.54 -1.53 0.49
C HIS A 26 -5.08 -1.82 0.11
N PHE A 27 -4.71 -3.10 0.12
CA PHE A 27 -3.40 -3.58 -0.29
C PHE A 27 -3.57 -4.34 -1.60
N ARG A 28 -3.43 -3.63 -2.71
CA ARG A 28 -3.76 -4.15 -4.04
C ARG A 28 -3.03 -5.45 -4.36
N ARG A 29 -3.79 -6.47 -4.74
CA ARG A 29 -3.27 -7.69 -5.34
C ARG A 29 -2.92 -7.46 -6.80
N ILE A 30 -1.72 -7.90 -7.21
CA ILE A 30 -1.19 -7.67 -8.56
C ILE A 30 -1.93 -8.52 -9.60
N ASP A 31 -2.37 -9.70 -9.21
CA ASP A 31 -3.00 -10.73 -10.05
C ASP A 31 -4.47 -10.43 -10.40
N THR A 32 -5.05 -9.34 -9.91
CA THR A 32 -6.46 -9.02 -10.10
C THR A 32 -6.67 -7.83 -11.04
N THR A 33 -7.39 -8.06 -12.14
CA THR A 33 -7.61 -7.04 -13.19
C THR A 33 -9.01 -6.42 -13.13
N THR A 34 -10.05 -7.21 -13.09
CA THR A 34 -11.45 -6.74 -13.16
C THR A 34 -11.91 -6.18 -11.82
N THR A 35 -11.83 -6.99 -10.76
CA THR A 35 -12.09 -6.54 -9.40
C THR A 35 -10.76 -6.35 -8.69
N LYS A 36 -10.52 -5.16 -8.16
CA LYS A 36 -9.27 -4.86 -7.44
C LYS A 36 -9.36 -5.44 -6.03
N GLN A 37 -8.86 -6.66 -5.86
CA GLN A 37 -8.82 -7.34 -4.57
C GLN A 37 -7.71 -6.82 -3.67
N SER A 38 -7.89 -6.98 -2.37
CA SER A 38 -6.94 -6.58 -1.34
C SER A 38 -6.31 -7.80 -0.66
N TYR A 39 -5.03 -7.75 -0.35
CA TYR A 39 -4.46 -8.64 0.64
C TYR A 39 -5.07 -8.35 2.00
N ARG A 40 -5.27 -9.41 2.81
CA ARG A 40 -5.80 -9.30 4.19
C ARG A 40 -4.75 -8.83 5.19
N VAL A 41 -3.50 -9.01 4.85
CA VAL A 41 -2.35 -8.62 5.66
C VAL A 41 -1.55 -7.57 4.88
N ILE A 42 -0.96 -6.63 5.59
CA ILE A 42 -0.05 -5.65 4.99
C ILE A 42 1.11 -6.40 4.31
N PRO A 43 1.36 -6.23 3.01
CA PRO A 43 2.55 -6.79 2.39
C PRO A 43 3.83 -6.24 3.04
N PRO A 44 4.87 -7.06 3.26
CA PRO A 44 6.13 -6.61 3.88
C PRO A 44 6.73 -5.38 3.21
N THR A 45 6.70 -5.31 1.88
CA THR A 45 7.17 -4.15 1.12
C THR A 45 6.37 -2.87 1.42
N THR A 46 5.07 -2.99 1.66
CA THR A 46 4.22 -1.86 2.06
C THR A 46 4.55 -1.42 3.48
N ALA A 47 4.78 -2.36 4.40
CA ALA A 47 5.20 -2.06 5.77
C ALA A 47 6.56 -1.35 5.79
N MET A 48 7.53 -1.81 5.00
CA MET A 48 8.83 -1.15 4.83
C MET A 48 8.67 0.30 4.36
N GLY A 49 7.88 0.53 3.31
CA GLY A 49 7.63 1.87 2.78
C GLY A 49 6.94 2.78 3.79
N LEU A 50 6.03 2.24 4.59
CA LEU A 50 5.37 2.99 5.66
C LEU A 50 6.36 3.42 6.73
N ILE A 51 7.19 2.50 7.23
CA ILE A 51 8.21 2.78 8.25
C ILE A 51 9.24 3.77 7.71
N ALA A 52 9.72 3.57 6.49
CA ALA A 52 10.64 4.48 5.83
C ALA A 52 10.07 5.90 5.74
N GLY A 53 8.79 6.02 5.37
CA GLY A 53 8.10 7.32 5.34
C GLY A 53 8.00 7.98 6.73
N MET A 54 7.73 7.21 7.78
CA MET A 54 7.71 7.71 9.16
C MET A 54 9.09 8.18 9.63
N LEU A 55 10.16 7.52 9.17
CA LEU A 55 11.55 7.87 9.47
C LEU A 55 12.10 8.99 8.56
N GLY A 56 11.34 9.48 7.60
CA GLY A 56 11.73 10.58 6.73
C GLY A 56 12.63 10.18 5.55
N TYR A 57 12.69 8.89 5.20
CA TYR A 57 13.42 8.45 4.02
C TYR A 57 12.78 9.00 2.74
N SER A 58 13.62 9.35 1.79
CA SER A 58 13.16 9.71 0.44
C SER A 58 12.58 8.48 -0.27
N ARG A 59 11.73 8.71 -1.26
CA ARG A 59 11.20 7.64 -2.09
C ARG A 59 12.32 6.79 -2.68
N ASP A 60 12.16 5.48 -2.60
CA ASP A 60 13.08 4.47 -3.16
C ASP A 60 14.51 4.46 -2.59
N SER A 61 14.79 5.19 -1.48
CA SER A 61 16.13 5.26 -0.85
C SER A 61 16.35 4.29 0.31
N TYR A 62 15.35 3.50 0.68
CA TYR A 62 15.35 2.72 1.92
C TYR A 62 15.56 1.21 1.74
N TYR A 63 15.68 0.71 0.52
CA TYR A 63 15.70 -0.74 0.24
C TYR A 63 16.88 -1.45 0.88
N GLU A 64 18.05 -0.84 0.92
CA GLU A 64 19.23 -1.44 1.55
C GLU A 64 19.08 -1.52 3.07
N THR A 65 18.53 -0.47 3.70
CA THR A 65 18.26 -0.45 5.14
C THR A 65 17.33 -1.56 5.56
N PHE A 66 16.30 -1.82 4.75
CA PHE A 66 15.30 -2.85 5.02
C PHE A 66 15.55 -4.18 4.30
N ALA A 67 16.75 -4.41 3.79
CA ALA A 67 17.14 -5.70 3.23
C ALA A 67 17.06 -6.81 4.29
N LYS A 68 16.80 -8.05 3.87
CA LYS A 68 16.68 -9.20 4.78
C LYS A 68 17.90 -9.42 5.69
N SER A 69 19.07 -8.95 5.27
CA SER A 69 20.30 -9.00 6.06
C SER A 69 20.32 -7.96 7.19
N ASN A 70 19.55 -6.89 7.07
CA ASN A 70 19.64 -5.72 7.92
C ASN A 70 18.37 -5.48 8.75
N ALA A 71 17.24 -6.08 8.36
CA ALA A 71 15.98 -5.86 9.05
C ALA A 71 15.14 -7.14 9.12
N ALA A 72 14.42 -7.28 10.22
CA ALA A 72 13.43 -8.32 10.43
C ALA A 72 12.06 -7.69 10.70
N PHE A 73 11.00 -8.32 10.13
CA PHE A 73 9.61 -7.87 10.29
C PHE A 73 8.72 -9.01 10.74
N SER A 74 7.84 -8.70 11.69
CA SER A 74 6.71 -9.54 12.03
C SER A 74 5.44 -8.70 11.92
N ILE A 75 4.44 -9.21 11.21
CA ILE A 75 3.16 -8.53 11.01
C ILE A 75 2.07 -9.44 11.55
N ILE A 76 1.36 -8.97 12.55
CA ILE A 76 0.32 -9.70 13.25
C ILE A 76 -1.01 -9.01 12.98
N VAL A 77 -2.01 -9.79 12.60
CA VAL A 77 -3.40 -9.30 12.46
C VAL A 77 -4.05 -9.42 13.83
N GLU A 78 -4.32 -8.28 14.47
CA GLU A 78 -4.87 -8.25 15.84
C GLU A 78 -6.37 -8.55 15.88
N GLU A 79 -7.10 -8.12 14.86
CA GLU A 79 -8.53 -8.32 14.77
C GLU A 79 -8.92 -8.92 13.42
N SER A 80 -10.04 -9.63 13.40
CA SER A 80 -10.59 -10.18 12.16
C SER A 80 -10.86 -9.06 11.16
N VAL A 81 -10.21 -9.14 10.01
CA VAL A 81 -10.35 -8.15 8.95
C VAL A 81 -11.57 -8.47 8.11
N ASP A 82 -12.54 -7.55 8.09
CA ASP A 82 -13.79 -7.67 7.32
C ASP A 82 -13.62 -7.01 5.93
N PRO A 83 -13.61 -7.78 4.83
CA PRO A 83 -13.56 -7.24 3.49
C PRO A 83 -14.93 -6.80 3.01
N PHE A 84 -14.99 -5.69 2.32
CA PHE A 84 -16.18 -5.24 1.62
C PHE A 84 -15.83 -4.68 0.24
N GLN A 85 -16.79 -4.67 -0.65
CA GLN A 85 -16.60 -4.14 -2.00
C GLN A 85 -17.23 -2.77 -2.14
N LEU A 86 -16.49 -1.87 -2.78
CA LEU A 86 -16.94 -0.54 -3.11
C LEU A 86 -16.71 -0.27 -4.61
N SER A 87 -17.74 0.21 -5.27
CA SER A 87 -17.62 0.68 -6.65
C SER A 87 -16.95 2.05 -6.69
N LYS A 88 -15.90 2.16 -7.48
CA LYS A 88 -15.20 3.42 -7.74
C LYS A 88 -15.25 3.77 -9.22
N LEU A 89 -15.30 5.06 -9.49
CA LEU A 89 -15.16 5.58 -10.83
C LEU A 89 -13.71 6.00 -11.04
N ASP A 90 -12.99 5.23 -11.86
CA ASP A 90 -11.65 5.59 -12.28
C ASP A 90 -11.75 6.58 -13.46
N LEU A 91 -11.08 7.72 -13.33
CA LEU A 91 -10.95 8.69 -14.41
C LEU A 91 -9.63 8.43 -15.13
N ASN A 92 -9.68 8.35 -16.44
CA ASN A 92 -8.47 8.30 -17.24
C ASN A 92 -7.90 9.72 -17.33
N THR A 93 -6.85 9.98 -16.57
CA THR A 93 -6.14 11.26 -16.57
C THR A 93 -4.78 11.07 -17.22
N SER A 94 -4.44 11.91 -18.20
CA SER A 94 -3.11 11.95 -18.78
C SER A 94 -2.15 12.74 -17.88
N SER A 95 -0.85 12.45 -17.97
CA SER A 95 0.18 13.19 -17.22
C SER A 95 0.15 14.69 -17.52
N GLY A 96 -0.19 15.08 -18.73
CA GLY A 96 -0.34 16.49 -19.13
C GLY A 96 -1.47 17.24 -18.40
N ASP A 97 -2.44 16.53 -17.85
CA ASP A 97 -3.53 17.16 -17.07
C ASP A 97 -3.04 17.70 -15.71
N PHE A 98 -1.93 17.15 -15.20
CA PHE A 98 -1.30 17.55 -13.94
C PHE A 98 -0.13 18.52 -14.12
N GLU A 99 0.65 18.38 -15.20
CA GLU A 99 1.85 19.19 -15.44
C GLU A 99 1.54 20.66 -15.79
N SER A 100 0.38 20.93 -16.34
CA SER A 100 0.01 22.30 -16.76
C SER A 100 -0.37 23.25 -15.63
N GLY A 101 -0.20 22.88 -14.36
CA GLY A 101 -0.56 23.69 -13.19
C GLY A 101 -2.07 24.04 -13.14
N ARG A 102 -2.82 23.49 -14.06
CA ARG A 102 -4.24 23.74 -14.25
C ARG A 102 -5.08 22.65 -13.57
N GLY A 103 -4.92 22.50 -12.27
CA GLY A 103 -5.89 21.70 -11.48
C GLY A 103 -7.36 22.04 -11.77
N LYS A 104 -7.59 23.17 -12.43
CA LYS A 104 -8.87 23.56 -13.01
C LYS A 104 -9.34 22.64 -14.15
N GLY A 105 -8.45 21.98 -14.88
CA GLY A 105 -8.81 21.09 -16.00
C GLY A 105 -9.47 19.80 -15.52
N VAL A 106 -8.91 19.16 -14.50
CA VAL A 106 -9.47 17.93 -13.90
C VAL A 106 -10.82 18.22 -13.25
N LEU A 107 -10.92 19.34 -12.52
CA LEU A 107 -12.16 19.75 -11.89
C LEU A 107 -13.22 20.16 -12.94
N LYS A 108 -12.80 20.83 -14.01
CA LYS A 108 -13.69 21.20 -15.13
C LYS A 108 -14.22 19.95 -15.83
N ASN A 109 -13.36 18.94 -16.07
CA ASN A 109 -13.77 17.68 -16.68
C ASN A 109 -14.65 16.81 -15.75
N LEU A 110 -14.51 16.97 -14.44
CA LEU A 110 -15.38 16.33 -13.45
C LEU A 110 -16.79 16.97 -13.43
N ILE A 111 -16.87 18.27 -13.62
CA ILE A 111 -18.10 19.06 -13.48
C ILE A 111 -18.79 19.21 -14.83
N SER A 112 -18.05 19.28 -15.95
CA SER A 112 -18.66 19.42 -17.28
C SER A 112 -19.33 18.11 -17.70
N ARG A 113 -20.62 18.22 -17.98
CA ARG A 113 -21.45 17.14 -18.50
C ARG A 113 -21.00 16.63 -19.89
N GLU A 114 -20.13 17.37 -20.54
CA GLU A 114 -19.54 17.08 -21.86
C GLU A 114 -18.24 16.29 -21.79
N SER A 115 -17.67 16.07 -20.61
CA SER A 115 -16.49 15.20 -20.52
C SER A 115 -16.92 13.79 -20.89
N THR A 116 -16.43 13.37 -21.99
CA THR A 116 -16.61 12.10 -22.68
C THR A 116 -16.77 10.94 -21.69
N LEU A 117 -17.96 10.38 -21.65
CA LEU A 117 -18.28 9.17 -20.89
C LEU A 117 -17.30 7.99 -21.17
N GLY A 118 -16.52 8.10 -22.26
CA GLY A 118 -15.52 7.11 -22.66
C GLY A 118 -14.28 7.05 -21.77
N ASP A 119 -13.96 8.12 -21.01
CA ASP A 119 -12.76 8.18 -20.18
C ASP A 119 -13.01 7.76 -18.72
N ARG A 120 -14.22 7.31 -18.42
CA ARG A 120 -14.61 6.89 -17.08
C ARG A 120 -14.83 5.39 -17.05
N GLN A 121 -14.12 4.69 -16.17
CA GLN A 121 -14.29 3.27 -15.98
C GLN A 121 -14.73 2.97 -14.55
N GLN A 122 -15.90 2.35 -14.41
CA GLN A 122 -16.37 1.88 -13.12
C GLN A 122 -15.67 0.57 -12.79
N ARG A 123 -15.03 0.48 -11.63
CA ARG A 123 -14.37 -0.71 -11.13
C ARG A 123 -14.76 -1.01 -9.70
N LEU A 124 -14.80 -2.30 -9.38
CA LEU A 124 -14.98 -2.78 -8.02
C LEU A 124 -13.63 -2.87 -7.31
N TYR A 125 -13.57 -2.29 -6.12
CA TYR A 125 -12.44 -2.36 -5.22
C TYR A 125 -12.86 -3.08 -3.94
N GLU A 126 -12.08 -4.03 -3.51
CA GLU A 126 -12.22 -4.65 -2.18
C GLU A 126 -11.41 -3.84 -1.17
N TYR A 127 -12.07 -3.38 -0.13
CA TYR A 127 -11.48 -2.70 1.02
C TYR A 127 -11.58 -3.57 2.26
N LEU A 128 -10.68 -3.32 3.19
CA LEU A 128 -10.68 -3.91 4.53
C LEU A 128 -11.28 -2.89 5.49
N ARG A 129 -12.23 -3.32 6.31
CA ARG A 129 -12.89 -2.47 7.31
C ARG A 129 -12.18 -2.61 8.65
N ASN A 130 -11.89 -1.46 9.27
CA ASN A 130 -11.29 -1.36 10.60
C ASN A 130 -10.07 -2.30 10.81
N PRO A 131 -9.13 -2.35 9.86
CA PRO A 131 -7.96 -3.21 10.03
C PRO A 131 -7.09 -2.73 11.17
N VAL A 132 -6.61 -3.69 11.98
CA VAL A 132 -5.67 -3.47 13.07
C VAL A 132 -4.51 -4.45 12.92
N TYR A 133 -3.30 -3.91 12.75
CA TYR A 133 -2.09 -4.69 12.60
C TYR A 133 -1.05 -4.26 13.63
N ARG A 134 -0.43 -5.24 14.26
CA ARG A 134 0.74 -5.03 15.09
C ARG A 134 1.98 -5.37 14.28
N ILE A 135 2.91 -4.44 14.22
CA ILE A 135 4.17 -4.60 13.51
C ILE A 135 5.29 -4.57 14.52
N VAL A 136 6.12 -5.60 14.46
CA VAL A 136 7.39 -5.66 15.18
C VAL A 136 8.49 -5.58 14.14
N THR A 137 9.39 -4.65 14.27
CA THR A 137 10.53 -4.49 13.37
C THR A 137 11.81 -4.32 14.16
N ALA A 138 12.87 -4.96 13.69
CA ALA A 138 14.24 -4.79 14.13
C ALA A 138 15.07 -4.33 12.94
N ILE A 139 15.81 -3.24 13.10
CA ILE A 139 16.65 -2.62 12.08
C ILE A 139 18.03 -2.38 12.65
#